data_af9bd9a322d441c3b341b41f70ac692b
#
_entry.id   af9bd9a322d441c3b341b41f70ac692b
#
_cell.length_a   1.000
_cell.length_b   1.000
_cell.length_c   1.000
_cell.angle_alpha   90.00
_cell.angle_beta   90.00
_cell.angle_gamma   90.00
#
_symmetry.space_group_name_H-M   'P 1'
#
loop_
_entity.id
_entity.type
_entity.pdbx_description
1 polymer ?
#
loop_
_entity_poly.entity_id
_entity_poly.type
_entity_poly.pdbx_seq_one_letter_code
_entity_poly.pdbx_strand_id
1 'polypeptide(L)'
;MKLTIERLVELNSDDIRDLGKVWPEQQPEAWQAWLEAGNALFAARFNDRLLGAVKVFADKTKGFATLHDLRVREVTRRRGVGLYLIEDTLRQLPDINVWQLAASEVPSENREEMDAFMKACGFNFCELSSGEQGWQS
;
A
#
# COMPACT_ATOMS: atom_id res chain seq x y z
N MET A 1 12.57 0.27 19.78
CA MET A 1 11.96 1.09 18.74
C MET A 1 10.98 0.27 17.94
N LYS A 2 9.86 0.84 17.64
CA LYS A 2 8.75 0.07 17.12
C LYS A 2 8.30 0.59 15.75
N LEU A 3 8.15 -0.33 14.80
CA LEU A 3 7.55 -0.03 13.52
C LEU A 3 6.03 0.02 13.71
N THR A 4 5.39 1.11 13.31
CA THR A 4 3.94 1.26 13.38
C THR A 4 3.36 1.54 12.02
N ILE A 5 2.15 1.06 11.79
CA ILE A 5 1.42 1.31 10.56
C ILE A 5 0.29 2.29 10.88
N GLU A 6 0.34 3.44 10.22
CA GLU A 6 -0.61 4.54 10.50
C GLU A 6 -1.46 4.84 9.28
N ARG A 7 -2.74 5.07 9.53
CA ARG A 7 -3.61 5.63 8.51
C ARG A 7 -3.44 7.14 8.53
N LEU A 8 -2.89 7.68 7.45
CA LEU A 8 -2.66 9.12 7.35
C LEU A 8 -3.96 9.79 6.88
N VAL A 9 -4.44 10.76 7.64
CA VAL A 9 -5.65 11.51 7.28
C VAL A 9 -5.30 12.96 6.90
N GLU A 10 -4.19 13.46 7.42
CA GLU A 10 -3.65 14.77 7.09
C GLU A 10 -2.14 14.61 6.89
N LEU A 11 -1.58 15.40 6.01
CA LEU A 11 -0.16 15.35 5.71
C LEU A 11 0.53 16.62 6.20
N ASN A 12 1.41 16.47 7.18
CA ASN A 12 2.25 17.59 7.62
C ASN A 12 3.50 17.68 6.72
N SER A 13 4.34 18.69 6.94
CA SER A 13 5.53 18.89 6.10
C SER A 13 6.52 17.74 6.18
N ASP A 14 6.63 17.09 7.34
CA ASP A 14 7.52 15.94 7.51
C ASP A 14 7.01 14.72 6.74
N ASP A 15 5.69 14.48 6.77
CA ASP A 15 5.07 13.40 6.03
C ASP A 15 5.26 13.60 4.52
N ILE A 16 5.05 14.83 4.04
CA ILE A 16 5.22 15.15 2.62
C ILE A 16 6.67 14.89 2.19
N ARG A 17 7.62 15.31 3.01
CA ARG A 17 9.04 15.08 2.73
C ARG A 17 9.34 13.57 2.63
N ASP A 18 8.85 12.79 3.57
CA ASP A 18 9.11 11.35 3.61
C ASP A 18 8.39 10.61 2.50
N LEU A 19 7.14 10.97 2.20
CA LEU A 19 6.42 10.37 1.08
C LEU A 19 7.09 10.69 -0.25
N GLY A 20 7.75 11.84 -0.36
CA GLY A 20 8.54 12.18 -1.53
C GLY A 20 9.73 11.25 -1.74
N LYS A 21 10.21 10.58 -0.68
CA LYS A 21 11.25 9.56 -0.78
C LYS A 21 10.68 8.18 -1.11
N VAL A 22 9.43 7.94 -0.72
CA VAL A 22 8.72 6.70 -1.06
C VAL A 22 8.28 6.74 -2.53
N TRP A 23 7.73 7.86 -2.95
CA TRP A 23 7.20 8.08 -4.30
C TRP A 23 7.85 9.31 -4.96
N PRO A 24 9.12 9.24 -5.33
CA PRO A 24 9.83 10.40 -5.87
C PRO A 24 9.27 10.92 -7.19
N GLU A 25 8.54 10.09 -7.93
CA GLU A 25 7.91 10.47 -9.19
C GLU A 25 6.53 11.12 -9.03
N GLN A 26 5.98 11.13 -7.80
CA GLN A 26 4.65 11.68 -7.56
C GLN A 26 4.71 13.07 -6.93
N GLN A 27 3.61 13.81 -7.05
CA GLN A 27 3.49 15.14 -6.48
C GLN A 27 2.61 15.11 -5.22
N PRO A 28 2.92 15.93 -4.21
CA PRO A 28 2.12 15.96 -2.98
C PRO A 28 0.64 16.26 -3.21
N GLU A 29 0.32 17.01 -4.24
CA GLU A 29 -1.07 17.34 -4.59
C GLU A 29 -1.89 16.09 -4.90
N ALA A 30 -1.24 15.06 -5.47
CA ALA A 30 -1.91 13.79 -5.76
C ALA A 30 -2.29 13.07 -4.47
N TRP A 31 -1.44 13.13 -3.43
CA TRP A 31 -1.74 12.50 -2.15
C TRP A 31 -2.85 13.23 -1.41
N GLN A 32 -2.84 14.56 -1.46
CA GLN A 32 -3.91 15.36 -0.86
C GLN A 32 -5.25 15.08 -1.53
N ALA A 33 -5.27 15.02 -2.87
CA ALA A 33 -6.48 14.73 -3.61
C ALA A 33 -7.02 13.33 -3.28
N TRP A 34 -6.13 12.36 -3.10
CA TRP A 34 -6.51 11.00 -2.72
C TRP A 34 -7.25 10.98 -1.38
N LEU A 35 -6.71 11.72 -0.40
CA LEU A 35 -7.31 11.80 0.93
C LEU A 35 -8.62 12.60 0.92
N GLU A 36 -8.67 13.69 0.16
CA GLU A 36 -9.88 14.51 0.06
C GLU A 36 -11.04 13.76 -0.59
N ALA A 37 -10.73 12.79 -1.45
CA ALA A 37 -11.75 11.95 -2.07
C ALA A 37 -12.30 10.90 -1.10
N GLY A 38 -11.80 10.84 0.13
CA GLY A 38 -12.25 9.88 1.14
C GLY A 38 -11.53 8.55 1.11
N ASN A 39 -10.48 8.44 0.32
CA ASN A 39 -9.70 7.21 0.23
C ASN A 39 -8.66 7.12 1.35
N ALA A 40 -8.14 5.92 1.58
CA ALA A 40 -7.17 5.69 2.65
C ALA A 40 -5.74 5.69 2.13
N LEU A 41 -4.82 6.08 3.01
CA LEU A 41 -3.39 5.99 2.76
C LEU A 41 -2.76 5.48 4.05
N PHE A 42 -2.08 4.35 3.97
CA PHE A 42 -1.39 3.76 5.12
C PHE A 42 0.12 3.87 4.92
N ALA A 43 0.83 4.13 6.00
CA ALA A 43 2.27 4.26 5.95
C ALA A 43 2.94 3.58 7.13
N ALA A 44 4.15 3.09 6.90
CA ALA A 44 4.98 2.46 7.92
C ALA A 44 5.90 3.52 8.51
N ARG A 45 5.78 3.76 9.81
CA ARG A 45 6.58 4.75 10.53
C ARG A 45 7.57 4.07 11.47
N PHE A 46 8.81 4.50 11.40
CA PHE A 46 9.87 4.04 12.28
C PHE A 46 10.80 5.21 12.59
N ASN A 47 11.07 5.46 13.86
CA ASN A 47 11.90 6.59 14.31
C ASN A 47 11.39 7.92 13.73
N ASP A 48 10.09 8.14 13.76
CA ASP A 48 9.43 9.34 13.25
C ASP A 48 9.60 9.56 11.74
N ARG A 49 10.04 8.54 11.00
CA ARG A 49 10.21 8.61 9.55
C ARG A 49 9.32 7.59 8.86
N LEU A 50 8.73 7.98 7.72
CA LEU A 50 7.95 7.06 6.92
C LEU A 50 8.86 6.28 5.99
N LEU A 51 8.77 4.95 6.05
CA LEU A 51 9.63 4.05 5.28
C LEU A 51 8.93 3.42 4.09
N GLY A 52 7.61 3.40 4.10
CA GLY A 52 6.83 2.83 3.03
C GLY A 52 5.40 3.28 3.13
N ALA A 53 4.64 3.10 2.06
CA ALA A 53 3.25 3.51 2.04
C ALA A 53 2.47 2.75 0.97
N VAL A 54 1.15 2.74 1.14
CA VAL A 54 0.23 2.14 0.18
C VAL A 54 -1.07 2.94 0.19
N LYS A 55 -1.63 3.14 -1.00
CA LYS A 55 -2.94 3.77 -1.15
C LYS A 55 -4.00 2.69 -1.19
N VAL A 56 -5.13 2.93 -0.55
CA VAL A 56 -6.23 1.97 -0.47
C VAL A 56 -7.53 2.62 -0.94
N PHE A 57 -8.18 2.00 -1.91
CA PHE A 57 -9.54 2.34 -2.29
C PHE A 57 -10.45 1.24 -1.72
N ALA A 58 -11.34 1.61 -0.82
CA ALA A 58 -12.19 0.64 -0.13
C ALA A 58 -13.66 0.89 -0.40
N ASP A 59 -14.39 -0.18 -0.73
CA ASP A 59 -15.85 -0.17 -0.82
C ASP A 59 -16.38 -1.03 0.33
N LYS A 60 -16.68 -0.40 1.44
CA LYS A 60 -17.14 -1.09 2.64
C LYS A 60 -18.49 -1.79 2.45
N THR A 61 -19.31 -1.26 1.55
CA THR A 61 -20.62 -1.84 1.26
C THR A 61 -20.47 -3.23 0.64
N LYS A 62 -19.43 -3.40 -0.20
CA LYS A 62 -19.15 -4.67 -0.86
C LYS A 62 -18.11 -5.51 -0.12
N GLY A 63 -17.50 -4.97 0.92
CA GLY A 63 -16.41 -5.66 1.63
C GLY A 63 -15.17 -5.86 0.77
N PHE A 64 -14.88 -4.93 -0.12
CA PHE A 64 -13.89 -5.05 -1.18
C PHE A 64 -12.95 -3.84 -1.16
N ALA A 65 -11.67 -4.07 -1.38
CA ALA A 65 -10.70 -2.98 -1.48
C ALA A 65 -9.60 -3.31 -2.47
N THR A 66 -9.01 -2.25 -3.04
CA THR A 66 -7.86 -2.38 -3.94
C THR A 66 -6.68 -1.62 -3.35
N LEU A 67 -5.49 -2.19 -3.55
CA LEU A 67 -4.23 -1.59 -3.14
C LEU A 67 -3.61 -0.89 -4.34
N HIS A 68 -3.04 0.30 -4.12
CA HIS A 68 -2.41 1.09 -5.18
C HIS A 68 -1.09 1.65 -4.71
N ASP A 69 -0.13 1.73 -5.62
CA ASP A 69 1.16 2.39 -5.40
C ASP A 69 1.90 1.87 -4.15
N LEU A 70 1.78 0.59 -3.86
CA LEU A 70 2.53 -0.01 -2.76
C LEU A 70 4.03 0.17 -3.01
N ARG A 71 4.72 0.83 -2.09
CA ARG A 71 6.15 1.04 -2.21
C ARG A 71 6.82 1.17 -0.85
N VAL A 72 8.02 0.60 -0.76
CA VAL A 72 8.88 0.71 0.41
C VAL A 72 10.20 1.35 -0.06
N ARG A 73 10.75 2.25 0.76
CA ARG A 73 12.03 2.89 0.43
C ARG A 73 13.09 1.83 0.22
N GLU A 74 13.91 2.02 -0.82
CA GLU A 74 14.92 1.04 -1.22
C GLU A 74 15.85 0.64 -0.08
N VAL A 75 16.27 1.61 0.74
CA VAL A 75 17.18 1.37 1.85
C VAL A 75 16.61 0.47 2.94
N THR A 76 15.29 0.28 2.96
CA THR A 76 14.61 -0.53 3.97
C THR A 76 13.97 -1.79 3.41
N ARG A 77 14.15 -2.07 2.11
CA ARG A 77 13.60 -3.27 1.50
C ARG A 77 14.23 -4.52 2.09
N ARG A 78 13.50 -5.62 2.09
CA ARG A 78 13.92 -6.92 2.62
C ARG A 78 14.10 -6.93 4.14
N ARG A 79 13.55 -5.94 4.84
CA ARG A 79 13.56 -5.88 6.30
C ARG A 79 12.18 -6.11 6.90
N GLY A 80 11.25 -6.62 6.09
CA GLY A 80 9.90 -6.93 6.54
C GLY A 80 8.96 -5.74 6.66
N VAL A 81 9.40 -4.55 6.26
CA VAL A 81 8.56 -3.34 6.35
C VAL A 81 7.33 -3.47 5.47
N GLY A 82 7.51 -3.91 4.21
CA GLY A 82 6.39 -4.06 3.29
C GLY A 82 5.39 -5.12 3.74
N LEU A 83 5.89 -6.24 4.24
CA LEU A 83 5.03 -7.32 4.73
C LEU A 83 4.20 -6.84 5.91
N TYR A 84 4.84 -6.17 6.88
CA TYR A 84 4.14 -5.65 8.04
C TYR A 84 3.13 -4.57 7.65
N LEU A 85 3.50 -3.71 6.69
CA LEU A 85 2.61 -2.67 6.18
C LEU A 85 1.32 -3.29 5.63
N ILE A 86 1.43 -4.29 4.77
CA ILE A 86 0.25 -4.94 4.19
C ILE A 86 -0.55 -5.68 5.26
N GLU A 87 0.10 -6.50 6.08
CA GLU A 87 -0.61 -7.27 7.11
C GLU A 87 -1.40 -6.37 8.05
N ASP A 88 -0.79 -5.29 8.50
CA ASP A 88 -1.46 -4.40 9.45
C ASP A 88 -2.52 -3.52 8.78
N THR A 89 -2.30 -3.13 7.53
CA THR A 89 -3.33 -2.42 6.75
C THR A 89 -4.61 -3.25 6.66
N LEU A 90 -4.48 -4.53 6.35
CA LEU A 90 -5.62 -5.44 6.30
C LEU A 90 -6.31 -5.55 7.66
N ARG A 91 -5.52 -5.61 8.73
CA ARG A 91 -6.04 -5.71 10.09
C ARG A 91 -6.83 -4.47 10.49
N GLN A 92 -6.41 -3.28 10.05
CA GLN A 92 -7.07 -2.03 10.40
C GLN A 92 -8.39 -1.81 9.68
N LEU A 93 -8.67 -2.58 8.64
CA LEU A 93 -9.94 -2.51 7.90
C LEU A 93 -10.64 -3.88 7.95
N PRO A 94 -11.14 -4.29 9.12
CA PRO A 94 -11.70 -5.64 9.30
C PRO A 94 -13.00 -5.87 8.52
N ASP A 95 -13.67 -4.80 8.09
CA ASP A 95 -14.89 -4.91 7.30
C ASP A 95 -14.62 -5.28 5.84
N ILE A 96 -13.37 -5.26 5.43
CA ILE A 96 -12.99 -5.63 4.07
C ILE A 96 -12.64 -7.11 4.05
N ASN A 97 -13.33 -7.86 3.18
CA ASN A 97 -13.16 -9.31 3.06
C ASN A 97 -12.27 -9.69 1.89
N VAL A 98 -12.22 -8.87 0.86
CA VAL A 98 -11.47 -9.16 -0.35
C VAL A 98 -10.56 -7.99 -0.67
N TRP A 99 -9.27 -8.26 -0.82
CA TRP A 99 -8.25 -7.28 -1.18
C TRP A 99 -7.62 -7.68 -2.50
N GLN A 100 -7.40 -6.70 -3.37
CA GLN A 100 -6.82 -6.94 -4.70
C GLN A 100 -5.71 -5.95 -5.02
N LEU A 101 -4.70 -6.43 -5.74
CA LEU A 101 -3.65 -5.60 -6.33
C LEU A 101 -3.53 -5.99 -7.80
N ALA A 102 -3.77 -5.04 -8.72
CA ALA A 102 -3.68 -5.32 -10.15
C ALA A 102 -2.23 -5.47 -10.59
N ALA A 103 -1.97 -6.48 -11.40
CA ALA A 103 -0.62 -6.73 -11.93
C ALA A 103 -0.14 -5.59 -12.82
N SER A 104 -1.06 -4.86 -13.45
CA SER A 104 -0.73 -3.72 -14.30
C SER A 104 -0.03 -2.59 -13.54
N GLU A 105 -0.14 -2.55 -12.22
CA GLU A 105 0.54 -1.55 -11.39
C GLU A 105 2.00 -1.91 -11.12
N VAL A 106 2.44 -3.11 -11.52
CA VAL A 106 3.79 -3.59 -11.26
C VAL A 106 4.54 -3.71 -12.58
N PRO A 107 5.72 -3.05 -12.71
CA PRO A 107 6.54 -3.21 -13.90
C PRO A 107 6.88 -4.69 -14.13
N SER A 108 6.93 -5.09 -15.41
CA SER A 108 7.14 -6.50 -15.76
C SER A 108 8.43 -7.07 -15.19
N GLU A 109 9.48 -6.28 -15.08
CA GLU A 109 10.76 -6.70 -14.51
C GLU A 109 10.68 -6.98 -13.01
N ASN A 110 9.65 -6.45 -12.34
CA ASN A 110 9.46 -6.64 -10.90
C ASN A 110 8.34 -7.64 -10.57
N ARG A 111 7.72 -8.21 -11.60
CA ARG A 111 6.53 -9.07 -11.43
C ARG A 111 6.83 -10.32 -10.59
N GLU A 112 7.96 -10.95 -10.83
CA GLU A 112 8.35 -12.17 -10.13
C GLU A 112 8.60 -11.89 -8.64
N GLU A 113 9.31 -10.80 -8.35
CA GLU A 113 9.58 -10.39 -6.98
C GLU A 113 8.28 -10.03 -6.26
N MET A 114 7.38 -9.31 -6.94
CA MET A 114 6.09 -8.95 -6.36
C MET A 114 5.22 -10.17 -6.10
N ASP A 115 5.26 -11.16 -6.99
CA ASP A 115 4.49 -12.38 -6.79
C ASP A 115 4.92 -13.12 -5.51
N ALA A 116 6.23 -13.23 -5.30
CA ALA A 116 6.74 -13.85 -4.07
C ALA A 116 6.33 -13.05 -2.83
N PHE A 117 6.39 -11.73 -2.91
CA PHE A 117 6.00 -10.85 -1.81
C PHE A 117 4.50 -10.98 -1.50
N MET A 118 3.65 -10.94 -2.52
CA MET A 118 2.21 -11.01 -2.32
C MET A 118 1.77 -12.37 -1.78
N LYS A 119 2.44 -13.44 -2.21
CA LYS A 119 2.19 -14.76 -1.63
C LYS A 119 2.54 -14.80 -0.15
N ALA A 120 3.63 -14.16 0.24
CA ALA A 120 4.00 -14.05 1.65
C ALA A 120 2.96 -13.27 2.45
N CYS A 121 2.24 -12.34 1.81
CA CYS A 121 1.16 -11.58 2.44
C CYS A 121 -0.17 -12.35 2.46
N GLY A 122 -0.22 -13.54 1.90
CA GLY A 122 -1.43 -14.35 1.85
C GLY A 122 -2.29 -14.14 0.61
N PHE A 123 -1.75 -13.50 -0.42
CA PHE A 123 -2.44 -13.25 -1.68
C PHE A 123 -2.08 -14.31 -2.71
N ASN A 124 -2.99 -14.58 -3.63
CA ASN A 124 -2.77 -15.51 -4.74
C ASN A 124 -2.96 -14.81 -6.07
N PHE A 125 -2.14 -15.17 -7.06
CA PHE A 125 -2.25 -14.61 -8.39
C PHE A 125 -3.43 -15.23 -9.11
N CYS A 126 -4.32 -14.39 -9.66
CA CYS A 126 -5.55 -14.87 -10.29
C CYS A 126 -6.14 -13.80 -11.18
N GLU A 127 -7.25 -14.12 -11.85
CA GLU A 127 -8.02 -13.12 -12.56
C GLU A 127 -8.90 -12.37 -11.56
N LEU A 128 -8.79 -11.04 -11.58
CA LEU A 128 -9.53 -10.17 -10.68
C LEU A 128 -10.95 -9.92 -11.20
N SER A 129 -11.81 -9.35 -10.34
CA SER A 129 -13.18 -9.04 -10.71
C SER A 129 -13.29 -8.08 -11.90
N SER A 130 -12.25 -7.27 -12.14
CA SER A 130 -12.20 -6.35 -13.29
C SER A 130 -11.88 -7.05 -14.61
N GLY A 131 -11.49 -8.32 -14.58
CA GLY A 131 -11.01 -9.06 -15.74
C GLY A 131 -9.50 -8.96 -15.93
N GLU A 132 -8.82 -8.12 -15.17
CA GLU A 132 -7.35 -8.04 -15.19
C GLU A 132 -6.75 -9.16 -14.34
N GLN A 133 -5.48 -9.45 -14.59
CA GLN A 133 -4.74 -10.35 -13.72
C GLN A 133 -4.14 -9.56 -12.56
N GLY A 134 -3.97 -10.23 -11.43
CA GLY A 134 -3.39 -9.60 -10.25
C GLY A 134 -3.39 -10.56 -9.07
N TRP A 135 -3.27 -9.99 -7.87
CA TRP A 135 -3.23 -10.78 -6.63
C TRP A 135 -4.45 -10.48 -5.79
N GLN A 136 -5.00 -11.53 -5.20
CA GLN A 136 -6.19 -11.41 -4.36
C GLN A 136 -6.01 -12.20 -3.06
N SER A 137 -6.45 -11.59 -1.97
CA SER A 137 -6.39 -12.21 -0.65
C SER A 137 -7.34 -13.41 -0.52
#